data_4d247b2a01a2cdd6a3c48c13512461db
#
_entry.id   4d247b2a01a2cdd6a3c48c13512461db
#
_cell.length_a   1.000
_cell.length_b   1.000
_cell.length_c   1.000
_cell.angle_alpha   90.00
_cell.angle_beta   90.00
_cell.angle_gamma   90.00
#
_symmetry.space_group_name_H-M   'P 1'
#
loop_
_entity.id
_entity.type
_entity.pdbx_description
1 polymer ?
#
loop_
_entity_poly.entity_id
_entity_poly.type
_entity_poly.pdbx_seq_one_letter_code
_entity_poly.pdbx_strand_id
1 'polypeptide(L)'
;MKRPRLVEEHEAAGKRIIAEGQHIFVREEGEGEPILLLHGVPSSSFLYRKMLPELASKGFRAVSFDFPGVGLSDKPKDIEYDWHALAQWVGRVVDTLKLPPVHLVVHDIAGPIGVEWAIQNPVKVRSITFTNTLMDVAGFTLPLWMWAFRVPALRHVVFSALRPRVMVPLFRQRGVKNPDAIDEDELES
;
A
#
# COMPACT_ATOMS: atom_id res chain seq x y z
N MET A 1 5.39 -1.44 -23.24
CA MET A 1 6.49 -1.84 -22.36
C MET A 1 6.03 -3.11 -21.66
N LYS A 2 6.80 -4.17 -21.66
CA LYS A 2 6.46 -5.41 -20.96
C LYS A 2 6.54 -5.14 -19.45
N ARG A 3 5.56 -5.62 -18.68
CA ARG A 3 5.61 -5.48 -17.22
C ARG A 3 6.76 -6.32 -16.65
N PRO A 4 7.40 -5.91 -15.55
CA PRO A 4 8.39 -6.74 -14.86
C PRO A 4 7.78 -8.07 -14.40
N ARG A 5 8.55 -9.14 -14.48
CA ARG A 5 8.12 -10.51 -14.15
C ARG A 5 7.51 -10.62 -12.75
N LEU A 6 8.14 -10.02 -11.76
CA LEU A 6 7.65 -10.06 -10.37
C LEU A 6 6.29 -9.39 -10.19
N VAL A 7 6.00 -8.34 -10.99
CA VAL A 7 4.68 -7.68 -10.97
C VAL A 7 3.62 -8.58 -11.63
N GLU A 8 3.97 -9.27 -12.73
CA GLU A 8 3.07 -10.23 -13.38
C GLU A 8 2.75 -11.41 -12.44
N GLU A 9 3.76 -11.94 -11.73
CA GLU A 9 3.59 -12.99 -10.72
C GLU A 9 2.71 -12.52 -9.56
N HIS A 10 2.92 -11.29 -9.08
CA HIS A 10 2.10 -10.69 -8.03
C HIS A 10 0.64 -10.53 -8.46
N GLU A 11 0.40 -10.05 -9.70
CA GLU A 11 -0.95 -9.93 -10.24
C GLU A 11 -1.62 -11.28 -10.41
N ALA A 12 -0.91 -12.29 -10.92
CA ALA A 12 -1.43 -13.65 -11.12
C ALA A 12 -1.81 -14.34 -9.80
N ALA A 13 -1.10 -14.03 -8.73
CA ALA A 13 -1.35 -14.60 -7.40
C ALA A 13 -2.39 -13.81 -6.57
N GLY A 14 -2.94 -12.73 -7.12
CA GLY A 14 -3.99 -11.93 -6.48
C GLY A 14 -5.35 -12.12 -7.13
N LYS A 15 -6.32 -11.40 -6.62
CA LYS A 15 -7.69 -11.34 -7.16
C LYS A 15 -8.21 -9.90 -7.16
N ARG A 16 -9.22 -9.63 -7.98
CA ARG A 16 -9.97 -8.38 -7.92
C ARG A 16 -11.32 -8.61 -7.26
N ILE A 17 -11.65 -7.78 -6.30
CA ILE A 17 -12.97 -7.70 -5.68
C ILE A 17 -13.66 -6.43 -6.15
N ILE A 18 -14.99 -6.38 -6.05
CA ILE A 18 -15.77 -5.16 -6.31
C ILE A 18 -16.20 -4.60 -4.96
N ALA A 19 -15.70 -3.40 -4.65
CA ALA A 19 -16.12 -2.63 -3.49
C ALA A 19 -16.66 -1.28 -3.98
N GLU A 20 -17.91 -0.97 -3.68
CA GLU A 20 -18.63 0.24 -4.17
C GLU A 20 -18.42 0.53 -5.67
N GLY A 21 -18.52 -0.51 -6.51
CA GLY A 21 -18.41 -0.39 -7.96
C GLY A 21 -16.98 -0.23 -8.50
N GLN A 22 -15.96 -0.20 -7.65
CA GLN A 22 -14.56 -0.15 -8.05
C GLN A 22 -13.91 -1.54 -7.93
N HIS A 23 -13.05 -1.88 -8.89
CA HIS A 23 -12.21 -3.08 -8.80
C HIS A 23 -11.00 -2.79 -7.90
N ILE A 24 -10.95 -3.49 -6.78
CA ILE A 24 -9.84 -3.42 -5.83
C ILE A 24 -9.01 -4.70 -5.96
N PHE A 25 -7.72 -4.54 -6.18
CA PHE A 25 -6.78 -5.66 -6.20
C PHE A 25 -6.43 -6.08 -4.78
N VAL A 26 -6.49 -7.39 -4.54
CA VAL A 26 -6.24 -7.99 -3.23
C VAL A 26 -5.26 -9.15 -3.39
N ARG A 27 -4.26 -9.19 -2.52
CA ARG A 27 -3.42 -10.36 -2.25
C ARG A 27 -3.84 -10.99 -0.94
N GLU A 28 -4.02 -12.30 -0.96
CA GLU A 28 -4.45 -13.06 0.20
C GLU A 28 -3.73 -14.42 0.20
N GLU A 29 -3.14 -14.79 1.33
CA GLU A 29 -2.41 -16.02 1.52
C GLU A 29 -2.77 -16.65 2.86
N GLY A 30 -2.91 -17.99 2.88
CA GLY A 30 -3.16 -18.77 4.07
C GLY A 30 -4.60 -18.71 4.58
N GLU A 31 -4.79 -19.38 5.71
CA GLU A 31 -6.06 -19.49 6.43
C GLU A 31 -5.79 -19.27 7.93
N GLY A 32 -6.80 -18.83 8.67
CA GLY A 32 -6.70 -18.62 10.11
C GLY A 32 -6.99 -17.19 10.52
N GLU A 33 -6.32 -16.71 11.58
CA GLU A 33 -6.54 -15.38 12.12
C GLU A 33 -6.06 -14.30 11.15
N PRO A 34 -6.90 -13.29 10.80
CA PRO A 34 -6.57 -12.38 9.73
C PRO A 34 -5.57 -11.30 10.17
N ILE A 35 -4.55 -11.11 9.35
CA ILE A 35 -3.64 -9.97 9.40
C ILE A 35 -3.86 -9.13 8.16
N LEU A 36 -4.28 -7.87 8.33
CA LEU A 36 -4.48 -6.91 7.25
C LEU A 36 -3.28 -5.96 7.18
N LEU A 37 -2.58 -5.97 6.03
CA LEU A 37 -1.39 -5.16 5.81
C LEU A 37 -1.71 -4.02 4.83
N LEU A 38 -1.55 -2.78 5.30
CA LEU A 38 -1.83 -1.56 4.56
C LEU A 38 -0.53 -0.89 4.12
N HIS A 39 -0.38 -0.73 2.80
CA HIS A 39 0.79 -0.10 2.19
C HIS A 39 0.73 1.43 2.24
N GLY A 40 1.88 2.07 2.09
CA GLY A 40 1.99 3.52 1.96
C GLY A 40 2.26 4.00 0.53
N VAL A 41 2.76 5.20 0.40
CA VAL A 41 3.09 5.87 -0.88
C VAL A 41 4.62 5.92 -1.04
N PRO A 42 5.15 5.63 -2.22
CA PRO A 42 4.50 5.30 -3.50
C PRO A 42 4.36 3.79 -3.77
N SER A 43 4.17 2.98 -2.75
CA SER A 43 4.10 1.53 -2.85
C SER A 43 2.66 0.99 -3.08
N SER A 44 2.53 -0.32 -3.14
CA SER A 44 1.28 -1.06 -3.28
C SER A 44 1.33 -2.32 -2.43
N SER A 45 0.33 -3.19 -2.52
CA SER A 45 0.35 -4.51 -1.87
C SER A 45 1.57 -5.36 -2.25
N PHE A 46 2.24 -5.02 -3.36
CA PHE A 46 3.50 -5.61 -3.79
C PHE A 46 4.61 -5.52 -2.73
N LEU A 47 4.58 -4.50 -1.87
CA LEU A 47 5.48 -4.36 -0.72
C LEU A 47 5.49 -5.61 0.16
N TYR A 48 4.34 -6.24 0.32
CA TYR A 48 4.14 -7.36 1.22
C TYR A 48 4.26 -8.74 0.56
N ARG A 49 4.63 -8.81 -0.74
CA ARG A 49 4.69 -10.07 -1.51
C ARG A 49 5.49 -11.20 -0.87
N LYS A 50 6.54 -10.86 -0.10
CA LYS A 50 7.37 -11.82 0.64
C LYS A 50 6.81 -12.10 2.05
N MET A 51 6.13 -11.12 2.67
CA MET A 51 5.57 -11.28 4.02
C MET A 51 4.29 -12.12 4.03
N LEU A 52 3.47 -12.01 2.99
CA LEU A 52 2.19 -12.74 2.92
C LEU A 52 2.38 -14.25 3.06
N PRO A 53 3.25 -14.91 2.24
CA PRO A 53 3.47 -16.36 2.37
C PRO A 53 4.14 -16.75 3.70
N GLU A 54 5.01 -15.91 4.27
CA GLU A 54 5.63 -16.15 5.57
C GLU A 54 4.60 -16.14 6.71
N LEU A 55 3.68 -15.18 6.70
CA LEU A 55 2.59 -15.13 7.67
C LEU A 55 1.63 -16.31 7.49
N ALA A 56 1.32 -16.67 6.26
CA ALA A 56 0.52 -17.84 5.92
C ALA A 56 1.15 -19.15 6.45
N SER A 57 2.47 -19.31 6.31
CA SER A 57 3.19 -20.49 6.83
C SER A 57 3.12 -20.61 8.36
N LYS A 58 2.82 -19.51 9.06
CA LYS A 58 2.63 -19.45 10.52
C LYS A 58 1.17 -19.60 10.95
N GLY A 59 0.27 -19.93 10.01
CA GLY A 59 -1.15 -20.20 10.30
C GLY A 59 -2.01 -18.93 10.36
N PHE A 60 -1.57 -17.82 9.77
CA PHE A 60 -2.38 -16.62 9.63
C PHE A 60 -3.01 -16.52 8.25
N ARG A 61 -4.14 -15.84 8.16
CA ARG A 61 -4.72 -15.36 6.91
C ARG A 61 -4.18 -13.96 6.64
N ALA A 62 -3.13 -13.87 5.85
CA ALA A 62 -2.49 -12.60 5.53
C ALA A 62 -3.15 -11.95 4.31
N VAL A 63 -3.62 -10.71 4.45
CA VAL A 63 -4.36 -9.96 3.43
C VAL A 63 -3.70 -8.61 3.23
N SER A 64 -3.50 -8.22 1.98
CA SER A 64 -3.15 -6.86 1.59
C SER A 64 -3.92 -6.47 0.34
N PHE A 65 -4.21 -5.20 0.16
CA PHE A 65 -4.90 -4.71 -1.04
C PHE A 65 -4.26 -3.41 -1.52
N ASP A 66 -4.46 -3.08 -2.79
CA ASP A 66 -4.06 -1.80 -3.36
C ASP A 66 -5.18 -0.79 -3.11
N PHE A 67 -4.87 0.35 -2.47
CA PHE A 67 -5.82 1.44 -2.36
C PHE A 67 -6.28 1.92 -3.74
N PRO A 68 -7.51 2.45 -3.88
CA PRO A 68 -7.94 3.11 -5.11
C PRO A 68 -6.88 4.14 -5.56
N GLY A 69 -6.65 4.22 -6.85
CA GLY A 69 -5.63 5.12 -7.41
C GLY A 69 -4.23 4.54 -7.49
N VAL A 70 -3.95 3.41 -6.85
CA VAL A 70 -2.62 2.82 -6.71
C VAL A 70 -2.57 1.41 -7.28
N GLY A 71 -1.39 0.96 -7.65
CA GLY A 71 -1.09 -0.42 -8.05
C GLY A 71 -2.01 -0.95 -9.14
N LEU A 72 -2.61 -2.10 -8.88
CA LEU A 72 -3.51 -2.85 -9.77
C LEU A 72 -4.99 -2.58 -9.53
N SER A 73 -5.34 -1.73 -8.56
CA SER A 73 -6.71 -1.25 -8.34
C SER A 73 -7.12 -0.18 -9.34
N ASP A 74 -8.43 0.04 -9.47
CA ASP A 74 -8.98 1.11 -10.29
C ASP A 74 -8.50 2.49 -9.84
N LYS A 75 -8.51 3.45 -10.77
CA LYS A 75 -8.04 4.83 -10.57
C LYS A 75 -9.16 5.82 -10.85
N PRO A 76 -10.25 5.78 -10.06
CA PRO A 76 -11.39 6.68 -10.24
C PRO A 76 -10.96 8.15 -10.05
N LYS A 77 -11.57 9.05 -10.83
CA LYS A 77 -11.28 10.49 -10.77
C LYS A 77 -12.24 11.27 -9.89
N ASP A 78 -13.32 10.63 -9.50
CA ASP A 78 -14.50 11.15 -8.83
C ASP A 78 -14.58 10.77 -7.35
N ILE A 79 -13.47 10.28 -6.78
CA ILE A 79 -13.36 10.01 -5.34
C ILE A 79 -12.32 10.93 -4.69
N GLU A 80 -12.45 11.13 -3.39
CA GLU A 80 -11.44 11.80 -2.57
C GLU A 80 -10.32 10.82 -2.21
N TYR A 81 -9.09 11.36 -2.12
CA TYR A 81 -7.86 10.61 -1.85
C TYR A 81 -7.18 11.07 -0.56
N ASP A 82 -7.91 11.73 0.33
CA ASP A 82 -7.41 12.05 1.66
C ASP A 82 -7.44 10.81 2.57
N TRP A 83 -6.83 10.91 3.74
CA TRP A 83 -6.77 9.79 4.67
C TRP A 83 -8.13 9.38 5.21
N HIS A 84 -9.11 10.29 5.31
CA HIS A 84 -10.47 10.00 5.74
C HIS A 84 -11.18 9.10 4.73
N ALA A 85 -11.12 9.48 3.45
CA ALA A 85 -11.67 8.67 2.37
C ALA A 85 -10.98 7.31 2.27
N LEU A 86 -9.65 7.28 2.40
CA LEU A 86 -8.90 6.02 2.35
C LEU A 86 -9.19 5.11 3.56
N ALA A 87 -9.44 5.67 4.76
CA ALA A 87 -9.90 4.91 5.92
C ALA A 87 -11.26 4.24 5.68
N GLN A 88 -12.18 4.92 4.99
CA GLN A 88 -13.45 4.30 4.58
C GLN A 88 -13.23 3.14 3.61
N TRP A 89 -12.27 3.26 2.68
CA TRP A 89 -11.92 2.17 1.77
C TRP A 89 -11.38 0.94 2.49
N VAL A 90 -10.63 1.09 3.60
CA VAL A 90 -10.26 -0.05 4.45
C VAL A 90 -11.51 -0.78 4.94
N GLY A 91 -12.50 -0.05 5.44
CA GLY A 91 -13.77 -0.63 5.88
C GLY A 91 -14.51 -1.38 4.77
N ARG A 92 -14.63 -0.76 3.59
CA ARG A 92 -15.29 -1.37 2.41
C ARG A 92 -14.63 -2.69 1.99
N VAL A 93 -13.30 -2.73 1.98
CA VAL A 93 -12.56 -3.95 1.65
C VAL A 93 -12.74 -5.03 2.71
N VAL A 94 -12.63 -4.66 3.99
CA VAL A 94 -12.85 -5.58 5.13
C VAL A 94 -14.24 -6.18 5.07
N ASP A 95 -15.28 -5.37 4.80
CA ASP A 95 -16.66 -5.81 4.73
C ASP A 95 -16.93 -6.68 3.48
N THR A 96 -16.37 -6.32 2.32
CA THR A 96 -16.48 -7.10 1.09
C THR A 96 -15.83 -8.47 1.23
N LEU A 97 -14.67 -8.55 1.88
CA LEU A 97 -13.96 -9.80 2.17
C LEU A 97 -14.54 -10.57 3.36
N LYS A 98 -15.51 -9.97 4.07
CA LYS A 98 -16.12 -10.52 5.30
C LYS A 98 -15.05 -10.94 6.32
N LEU A 99 -14.03 -10.07 6.50
CA LEU A 99 -12.96 -10.36 7.45
C LEU A 99 -13.50 -10.27 8.88
N PRO A 100 -13.23 -11.26 9.73
CA PRO A 100 -13.43 -11.11 11.18
C PRO A 100 -12.49 -10.02 11.73
N PRO A 101 -12.54 -9.68 13.01
CA PRO A 101 -11.61 -8.71 13.61
C PRO A 101 -10.14 -9.02 13.27
N VAL A 102 -9.42 -8.02 12.74
CA VAL A 102 -8.09 -8.16 12.16
C VAL A 102 -6.96 -7.69 13.09
N HIS A 103 -5.78 -8.26 12.94
CA HIS A 103 -4.52 -7.63 13.30
C HIS A 103 -4.13 -6.70 12.14
N LEU A 104 -3.96 -5.40 12.43
CA LEU A 104 -3.66 -4.38 11.45
C LEU A 104 -2.16 -4.09 11.44
N VAL A 105 -1.53 -4.13 10.26
CA VAL A 105 -0.15 -3.70 10.04
C VAL A 105 -0.19 -2.48 9.13
N VAL A 106 0.37 -1.37 9.58
CA VAL A 106 0.35 -0.10 8.85
C VAL A 106 1.77 0.40 8.58
N HIS A 107 1.97 0.93 7.38
CA HIS A 107 3.25 1.45 6.92
C HIS A 107 3.08 2.82 6.26
N ASP A 108 4.01 3.75 6.52
CA ASP A 108 4.05 5.08 5.90
C ASP A 108 2.72 5.84 6.13
N ILE A 109 2.07 6.37 5.10
CA ILE A 109 0.79 7.10 5.20
C ILE A 109 -0.39 6.20 5.66
N ALA A 110 -0.25 4.89 5.58
CA ALA A 110 -1.28 4.00 6.09
C ALA A 110 -1.38 4.00 7.62
N GLY A 111 -0.44 4.60 8.36
CA GLY A 111 -0.56 4.82 9.79
C GLY A 111 -1.79 5.63 10.18
N PRO A 112 -1.88 6.90 9.78
CA PRO A 112 -3.07 7.72 10.03
C PRO A 112 -4.36 7.11 9.48
N ILE A 113 -4.32 6.52 8.28
CA ILE A 113 -5.47 5.86 7.64
C ILE A 113 -5.98 4.69 8.51
N GLY A 114 -5.06 3.80 8.91
CA GLY A 114 -5.40 2.63 9.71
C GLY A 114 -5.86 2.98 11.12
N VAL A 115 -5.26 3.98 11.75
CA VAL A 115 -5.66 4.47 13.07
C VAL A 115 -7.06 5.06 13.02
N GLU A 116 -7.36 5.89 12.02
CA GLU A 116 -8.70 6.47 11.86
C GLU A 116 -9.75 5.40 11.67
N TRP A 117 -9.50 4.43 10.76
CA TRP A 117 -10.40 3.31 10.59
C TRP A 117 -10.59 2.50 11.88
N ALA A 118 -9.52 2.26 12.64
CA ALA A 118 -9.56 1.52 13.89
C ALA A 118 -10.38 2.24 14.97
N ILE A 119 -10.25 3.57 15.08
CA ILE A 119 -11.04 4.40 16.01
C ILE A 119 -12.52 4.32 15.67
N GLN A 120 -12.86 4.34 14.39
CA GLN A 120 -14.25 4.25 13.93
C GLN A 120 -14.82 2.83 14.03
N ASN A 121 -13.96 1.79 14.09
CA ASN A 121 -14.34 0.38 14.08
C ASN A 121 -13.60 -0.44 15.16
N PRO A 122 -13.64 -0.05 16.44
CA PRO A 122 -12.80 -0.67 17.48
C PRO A 122 -13.05 -2.17 17.66
N VAL A 123 -14.25 -2.65 17.37
CA VAL A 123 -14.60 -4.08 17.46
C VAL A 123 -14.05 -4.91 16.29
N LYS A 124 -13.60 -4.27 15.21
CA LYS A 124 -13.01 -4.93 14.03
C LYS A 124 -11.48 -5.00 14.10
N VAL A 125 -10.85 -4.43 15.13
CA VAL A 125 -9.37 -4.39 15.25
C VAL A 125 -8.94 -5.05 16.55
N ARG A 126 -8.08 -6.07 16.44
CA ARG A 126 -7.49 -6.78 17.59
C ARG A 126 -6.21 -6.13 18.07
N SER A 127 -5.37 -5.68 17.14
CA SER A 127 -4.12 -4.97 17.44
C SER A 127 -3.69 -4.16 16.23
N ILE A 128 -2.79 -3.19 16.45
CA ILE A 128 -2.16 -2.41 15.38
C ILE A 128 -0.64 -2.50 15.55
N THR A 129 0.04 -2.85 14.47
CA THR A 129 1.50 -2.83 14.36
C THR A 129 1.91 -1.68 13.45
N PHE A 130 2.75 -0.79 13.95
CA PHE A 130 3.25 0.37 13.23
C PHE A 130 4.64 0.11 12.67
N THR A 131 4.82 0.32 11.38
CA THR A 131 6.10 0.16 10.69
C THR A 131 6.42 1.43 9.91
N ASN A 132 7.50 2.14 10.29
CA ASN A 132 7.99 3.33 9.59
C ASN A 132 6.86 4.28 9.14
N THR A 133 6.00 4.68 10.08
CA THR A 133 4.80 5.47 9.82
C THR A 133 4.78 6.78 10.59
N LEU A 134 3.98 7.72 10.11
CA LEU A 134 3.69 8.96 10.80
C LEU A 134 2.62 8.74 11.86
N MET A 135 2.91 9.12 13.10
CA MET A 135 1.95 9.06 14.22
C MET A 135 1.27 10.40 14.45
N ASP A 136 1.98 11.49 14.21
CA ASP A 136 1.46 12.85 14.35
C ASP A 136 1.38 13.52 12.97
N VAL A 137 0.17 13.67 12.48
CA VAL A 137 -0.12 14.38 11.21
C VAL A 137 -0.23 15.89 11.40
N ALA A 138 -0.52 16.37 12.62
CA ALA A 138 -0.68 17.80 12.89
C ALA A 138 0.66 18.54 12.81
N GLY A 139 1.76 17.87 13.17
CA GLY A 139 3.13 18.40 13.06
C GLY A 139 3.80 18.10 11.70
N PHE A 140 3.16 17.37 10.80
CA PHE A 140 3.76 17.00 9.53
C PHE A 140 3.89 18.19 8.59
N THR A 141 5.13 18.62 8.36
CA THR A 141 5.45 19.65 7.35
C THR A 141 5.82 18.96 6.05
N LEU A 142 5.06 19.24 5.01
CA LEU A 142 5.33 18.67 3.68
C LEU A 142 6.72 19.11 3.21
N PRO A 143 7.67 18.20 2.90
CA PRO A 143 8.97 18.54 2.36
C PRO A 143 8.84 19.43 1.11
N LEU A 144 9.74 20.40 0.96
CA LEU A 144 9.65 21.40 -0.11
C LEU A 144 9.54 20.78 -1.52
N TRP A 145 10.23 19.66 -1.76
CA TRP A 145 10.16 18.96 -3.04
C TRP A 145 8.78 18.33 -3.32
N MET A 146 8.00 18.00 -2.28
CA MET A 146 6.64 17.51 -2.43
C MET A 146 5.64 18.62 -2.79
N TRP A 147 5.97 19.89 -2.56
CA TRP A 147 5.14 21.00 -3.00
C TRP A 147 4.92 21.03 -4.51
N ALA A 148 5.89 20.52 -5.28
CA ALA A 148 5.79 20.45 -6.73
C ALA A 148 4.60 19.59 -7.20
N PHE A 149 4.15 18.60 -6.41
CA PHE A 149 2.97 17.80 -6.72
C PHE A 149 1.65 18.59 -6.60
N ARG A 150 1.64 19.67 -5.81
CA ARG A 150 0.45 20.52 -5.62
C ARG A 150 0.22 21.48 -6.80
N VAL A 151 1.26 21.73 -7.60
CA VAL A 151 1.19 22.61 -8.77
C VAL A 151 0.90 21.81 -10.02
N PRO A 152 -0.27 21.98 -10.68
CA PRO A 152 -0.70 21.15 -11.81
C PRO A 152 0.33 21.07 -12.95
N ALA A 153 1.01 22.16 -13.26
CA ALA A 153 2.04 22.20 -14.30
C ALA A 153 3.32 21.43 -13.91
N LEU A 154 3.72 21.50 -12.64
CA LEU A 154 4.96 20.87 -12.14
C LEU A 154 4.78 19.38 -11.86
N ARG A 155 3.59 18.94 -11.47
CA ARG A 155 3.35 17.52 -11.17
C ARG A 155 3.68 16.61 -12.35
N HIS A 156 3.36 17.01 -13.60
CA HIS A 156 3.69 16.21 -14.78
C HIS A 156 5.20 16.09 -15.00
N VAL A 157 5.96 17.16 -14.73
CA VAL A 157 7.42 17.15 -14.81
C VAL A 157 7.99 16.23 -13.74
N VAL A 158 7.51 16.35 -12.49
CA VAL A 158 7.95 15.51 -11.36
C VAL A 158 7.63 14.04 -11.62
N PHE A 159 6.41 13.72 -12.04
CA PHE A 159 6.06 12.33 -12.41
C PHE A 159 6.88 11.79 -13.58
N SER A 160 7.26 12.64 -14.53
CA SER A 160 8.16 12.24 -15.62
C SER A 160 9.58 11.97 -15.13
N ALA A 161 10.03 12.67 -14.08
CA ALA A 161 11.33 12.44 -13.45
C ALA A 161 11.35 11.22 -12.50
N LEU A 162 10.19 10.78 -12.01
CA LEU A 162 10.05 9.57 -11.18
C LEU A 162 10.08 8.25 -11.98
N ARG A 163 10.61 8.28 -13.20
CA ARG A 163 10.78 7.05 -13.99
C ARG A 163 11.84 6.14 -13.34
N PRO A 164 11.71 4.80 -13.49
CA PRO A 164 12.67 3.85 -12.93
C PRO A 164 14.13 4.18 -13.21
N ARG A 165 14.44 4.68 -14.42
CA ARG A 165 15.78 5.11 -14.83
C ARG A 165 16.40 6.20 -13.93
N VAL A 166 15.56 7.03 -13.29
CA VAL A 166 16.02 8.10 -12.38
C VAL A 166 15.94 7.64 -10.93
N MET A 167 14.87 6.93 -10.59
CA MET A 167 14.60 6.52 -9.22
C MET A 167 15.51 5.37 -8.75
N VAL A 168 15.79 4.38 -9.60
CA VAL A 168 16.62 3.23 -9.24
C VAL A 168 18.03 3.63 -8.79
N PRO A 169 18.79 4.49 -9.53
CA PRO A 169 20.09 4.96 -9.05
C PRO A 169 20.01 5.76 -7.75
N LEU A 170 18.96 6.56 -7.59
CA LEU A 170 18.75 7.37 -6.39
C LEU A 170 18.46 6.50 -5.16
N PHE A 171 17.63 5.47 -5.33
CA PHE A 171 17.34 4.48 -4.29
C PHE A 171 18.58 3.67 -3.91
N ARG A 172 19.38 3.24 -4.88
CA ARG A 172 20.64 2.54 -4.61
C ARG A 172 21.63 3.40 -3.80
N GLN A 173 21.70 4.70 -4.07
CA GLN A 173 22.66 5.58 -3.40
C GLN A 173 22.18 6.07 -2.02
N ARG A 174 20.88 6.27 -1.82
CA ARG A 174 20.36 6.96 -0.62
C ARG A 174 19.27 6.20 0.13
N GLY A 175 18.62 5.24 -0.50
CA GLY A 175 17.47 4.54 0.07
C GLY A 175 17.83 3.27 0.83
N VAL A 176 19.00 2.69 0.61
CA VAL A 176 19.41 1.44 1.23
C VAL A 176 20.82 1.50 1.76
N LYS A 177 21.03 0.89 2.93
CA LYS A 177 22.35 0.84 3.57
C LYS A 177 23.33 -0.09 2.83
N ASN A 178 22.81 -1.13 2.20
CA ASN A 178 23.57 -2.08 1.38
C ASN A 178 22.90 -2.21 0.01
N PRO A 179 23.41 -1.51 -1.03
CA PRO A 179 22.85 -1.56 -2.39
C PRO A 179 22.88 -2.94 -3.03
N ASP A 180 23.86 -3.79 -2.65
CA ASP A 180 24.06 -5.13 -3.21
C ASP A 180 23.06 -6.16 -2.65
N ALA A 181 22.31 -5.80 -1.62
CA ALA A 181 21.27 -6.64 -1.04
C ALA A 181 19.95 -6.61 -1.82
N ILE A 182 19.83 -5.76 -2.83
CA ILE A 182 18.62 -5.64 -3.65
C ILE A 182 18.90 -6.29 -5.00
N ASP A 183 18.13 -7.33 -5.32
CA ASP A 183 18.15 -8.02 -6.60
C ASP A 183 17.74 -7.07 -7.75
N GLU A 184 18.32 -7.23 -8.94
CA GLU A 184 17.99 -6.39 -10.10
C GLU A 184 16.52 -6.51 -10.50
N ASP A 185 15.95 -7.72 -10.45
CA ASP A 185 14.53 -7.97 -10.70
C ASP A 185 13.60 -7.19 -9.73
N GLU A 186 14.08 -6.91 -8.51
CA GLU A 186 13.33 -6.13 -7.52
C GLU A 186 13.37 -4.62 -7.77
N LEU A 187 14.42 -4.14 -8.41
CA LEU A 187 14.55 -2.73 -8.78
C LEU A 187 13.77 -2.37 -10.04
N GLU A 188 13.48 -3.35 -10.89
CA GLU A 188 12.67 -3.15 -12.09
C GLU A 188 11.16 -3.27 -11.82
N SER A 189 10.77 -3.82 -10.67
CA SER A 189 9.38 -4.01 -10.26
C SER A 189 8.80 -2.79 -9.53
#